data_07fa90ecca05ac0e8b58919152cb34de
#
_entry.id   07fa90ecca05ac0e8b58919152cb34de
#
_cell.length_a   1.000
_cell.length_b   1.000
_cell.length_c   1.000
_cell.angle_alpha   90.00
_cell.angle_beta   90.00
_cell.angle_gamma   90.00
#
_symmetry.space_group_name_H-M   'P 1'
#
loop_
_entity.id
_entity.type
_entity.pdbx_description
1 polymer ?
#
loop_
_entity_poly.entity_id
_entity_poly.type
_entity_poly.pdbx_seq_one_letter_code
_entity_poly.pdbx_strand_id
1 'polypeptide(L)'
;MTQFFHGIDKVTFAGADSTDPMAFHHYDPDEIVMGKRMEDHLRFAVAYWHSFAWEGGDPFGGQTFERPWHPQDSMERARLKADAAFEMFDLLNVPYFCWHDADIRPETGSFETNLSTLNEITDYFGEKMQTTGTKLLWGTANMFTHRRWMSGASTNPDPDVFAFAAATVKSCLDATHKLGGENYVLWGGREGYETLLNTEMGLELDHMGRFLAMVVEYKHKIGFKGQILVEPKPQEPSKHQYDYDAATCFGFLQKYGLENEVKLNLEQGHAILAGHSFEHEIATASALGVLGSIDMNRNDYQSGWDTDQFPNNVPEVAMAYYHILKNGGLKAGGTNFDAKLRRQSLDAKDLIAAHIGGMDICARGLKAAAAMIEDGGLQTALNDRYAGWNTPEAQAMLQSDLASITQRVLDAQFSPVPKSGQQEILENYVNRFV
;
A
#
# COMPACT_ATOMS: atom_id res chain seq x y z
N MET A 1 -26.61 12.33 -16.26
CA MET A 1 -25.17 12.21 -16.02
C MET A 1 -24.52 11.74 -17.31
N THR A 2 -23.38 12.27 -17.67
CA THR A 2 -22.59 11.77 -18.80
C THR A 2 -22.09 10.37 -18.42
N GLN A 3 -22.33 9.38 -19.29
CA GLN A 3 -21.81 8.03 -19.10
C GLN A 3 -20.43 7.91 -19.77
N PHE A 4 -19.44 7.38 -19.07
CA PHE A 4 -18.08 7.25 -19.57
C PHE A 4 -17.72 5.81 -19.99
N PHE A 5 -18.36 4.83 -19.37
CA PHE A 5 -18.14 3.39 -19.61
C PHE A 5 -19.32 2.79 -20.39
N HIS A 6 -19.51 3.29 -21.61
CA HIS A 6 -20.64 2.89 -22.48
C HIS A 6 -20.66 1.38 -22.75
N GLY A 7 -21.83 0.77 -22.58
CA GLY A 7 -22.05 -0.64 -22.90
C GLY A 7 -21.40 -1.62 -21.91
N ILE A 8 -20.98 -1.13 -20.74
CA ILE A 8 -20.50 -1.97 -19.64
C ILE A 8 -21.58 -1.99 -18.55
N ASP A 9 -22.07 -3.18 -18.26
CA ASP A 9 -23.01 -3.41 -17.16
C ASP A 9 -22.25 -3.54 -15.82
N LYS A 10 -22.99 -3.46 -14.71
CA LYS A 10 -22.42 -3.66 -13.36
C LYS A 10 -21.79 -5.06 -13.27
N VAL A 11 -20.53 -5.08 -12.85
CA VAL A 11 -19.76 -6.32 -12.72
C VAL A 11 -20.31 -7.13 -11.54
N THR A 12 -20.55 -8.40 -11.76
CA THR A 12 -21.12 -9.31 -10.76
C THR A 12 -20.32 -10.61 -10.70
N PHE A 13 -20.43 -11.32 -9.58
CA PHE A 13 -19.86 -12.65 -9.45
C PHE A 13 -20.61 -13.67 -10.32
N ALA A 14 -19.91 -14.35 -11.20
CA ALA A 14 -20.44 -15.35 -12.13
C ALA A 14 -19.90 -16.76 -11.87
N GLY A 15 -18.94 -16.92 -10.94
CA GLY A 15 -18.32 -18.19 -10.58
C GLY A 15 -17.17 -18.61 -11.48
N ALA A 16 -16.36 -19.55 -10.99
CA ALA A 16 -15.10 -19.98 -11.62
C ALA A 16 -15.27 -20.63 -13.00
N ASP A 17 -16.44 -21.18 -13.31
CA ASP A 17 -16.74 -21.81 -14.61
C ASP A 17 -17.20 -20.81 -15.68
N SER A 18 -17.42 -19.54 -15.32
CA SER A 18 -17.81 -18.50 -16.26
C SER A 18 -16.68 -18.22 -17.27
N THR A 19 -17.07 -17.96 -18.52
CA THR A 19 -16.16 -17.54 -19.59
C THR A 19 -16.25 -16.04 -19.89
N ASP A 20 -17.07 -15.29 -19.15
CA ASP A 20 -17.24 -13.86 -19.34
C ASP A 20 -16.05 -13.09 -18.72
N PRO A 21 -15.18 -12.44 -19.51
CA PRO A 21 -14.03 -11.72 -18.99
C PRO A 21 -14.42 -10.44 -18.26
N MET A 22 -15.69 -10.03 -18.28
CA MET A 22 -16.22 -8.83 -17.63
C MET A 22 -17.03 -9.15 -16.37
N ALA A 23 -16.90 -10.36 -15.82
CA ALA A 23 -17.50 -10.78 -14.56
C ALA A 23 -16.43 -11.26 -13.57
N PHE A 24 -16.72 -11.22 -12.28
CA PHE A 24 -15.86 -11.82 -11.27
C PHE A 24 -16.02 -13.34 -11.29
N HIS A 25 -14.89 -14.03 -11.32
CA HIS A 25 -14.85 -15.49 -11.28
C HIS A 25 -14.54 -16.03 -9.88
N HIS A 26 -13.90 -15.23 -9.03
CA HIS A 26 -13.44 -15.65 -7.70
C HIS A 26 -13.80 -14.63 -6.61
N TYR A 27 -13.99 -13.37 -6.96
CA TYR A 27 -14.40 -12.36 -6.00
C TYR A 27 -15.91 -12.34 -5.85
N ASP A 28 -16.38 -12.89 -4.73
CA ASP A 28 -17.76 -12.74 -4.25
C ASP A 28 -17.71 -11.91 -2.95
N PRO A 29 -18.17 -10.65 -2.96
CA PRO A 29 -18.06 -9.77 -1.78
C PRO A 29 -18.77 -10.33 -0.54
N ASP A 30 -19.79 -11.16 -0.73
CA ASP A 30 -20.60 -11.74 0.35
C ASP A 30 -20.11 -13.11 0.83
N GLU A 31 -19.17 -13.76 0.12
CA GLU A 31 -18.59 -15.05 0.53
C GLU A 31 -17.94 -14.91 1.92
N ILE A 32 -18.28 -15.83 2.82
CA ILE A 32 -17.71 -15.85 4.17
C ILE A 32 -16.40 -16.63 4.17
N VAL A 33 -15.30 -15.97 4.48
CA VAL A 33 -13.96 -16.54 4.62
C VAL A 33 -13.52 -16.35 6.08
N MET A 34 -13.20 -17.42 6.79
CA MET A 34 -12.80 -17.38 8.21
C MET A 34 -13.75 -16.52 9.10
N GLY A 35 -15.04 -16.63 8.85
CA GLY A 35 -16.09 -15.98 9.67
C GLY A 35 -16.33 -14.49 9.34
N LYS A 36 -15.73 -13.93 8.29
CA LYS A 36 -15.86 -12.54 7.85
C LYS A 36 -16.15 -12.48 6.35
N ARG A 37 -16.89 -11.48 5.88
CA ARG A 37 -17.14 -11.32 4.43
C ARG A 37 -15.82 -11.07 3.68
N MET A 38 -15.72 -11.60 2.46
CA MET A 38 -14.55 -11.40 1.60
C MET A 38 -14.26 -9.92 1.37
N GLU A 39 -15.29 -9.11 1.11
CA GLU A 39 -15.14 -7.65 0.96
C GLU A 39 -14.50 -7.00 2.18
N ASP A 40 -14.89 -7.43 3.39
CA ASP A 40 -14.35 -6.87 4.63
C ASP A 40 -12.89 -7.28 4.91
N HIS A 41 -12.44 -8.44 4.39
CA HIS A 41 -11.03 -8.83 4.42
C HIS A 41 -10.19 -8.00 3.46
N LEU A 42 -10.64 -7.90 2.21
CA LEU A 42 -9.89 -7.34 1.08
C LEU A 42 -9.92 -5.81 1.06
N ARG A 43 -11.09 -5.20 1.38
CA ARG A 43 -11.26 -3.74 1.46
C ARG A 43 -10.64 -3.03 0.25
N PHE A 44 -11.02 -3.47 -0.97
CA PHE A 44 -10.44 -2.99 -2.20
C PHE A 44 -10.62 -1.48 -2.40
N ALA A 45 -9.53 -0.85 -2.84
CA ALA A 45 -9.53 0.55 -3.25
C ALA A 45 -8.95 0.72 -4.66
N VAL A 46 -9.41 1.74 -5.35
CA VAL A 46 -8.88 2.14 -6.66
C VAL A 46 -7.94 3.32 -6.49
N ALA A 47 -6.74 3.22 -7.06
CA ALA A 47 -5.78 4.30 -7.16
C ALA A 47 -6.23 5.32 -8.22
N TYR A 48 -6.59 6.52 -7.75
CA TYR A 48 -7.13 7.57 -8.62
C TYR A 48 -6.13 8.05 -9.67
N TRP A 49 -4.85 8.15 -9.30
CA TRP A 49 -3.78 8.65 -10.17
C TRP A 49 -3.56 7.77 -11.40
N HIS A 50 -3.46 6.47 -11.23
CA HIS A 50 -3.26 5.53 -12.33
C HIS A 50 -4.51 5.35 -13.20
N SER A 51 -5.69 5.43 -12.59
CA SER A 51 -6.95 5.11 -13.28
C SER A 51 -7.54 6.31 -14.03
N PHE A 52 -7.43 7.53 -13.46
CA PHE A 52 -8.14 8.69 -13.98
C PHE A 52 -7.25 9.88 -14.31
N ALA A 53 -6.05 10.00 -13.71
CA ALA A 53 -5.15 11.12 -13.97
C ALA A 53 -4.04 10.79 -14.98
N TRP A 54 -3.56 9.54 -15.02
CA TRP A 54 -2.51 9.12 -15.94
C TRP A 54 -3.01 9.01 -17.39
N GLU A 55 -2.24 9.53 -18.32
CA GLU A 55 -2.58 9.63 -19.74
C GLU A 55 -1.79 8.61 -20.61
N GLY A 56 -1.16 7.63 -20.02
CA GLY A 56 -0.40 6.59 -20.74
C GLY A 56 1.03 6.98 -21.10
N GLY A 57 1.56 8.07 -20.53
CA GLY A 57 2.96 8.47 -20.72
C GLY A 57 3.93 7.63 -19.90
N ASP A 58 5.18 7.55 -20.36
CA ASP A 58 6.31 6.97 -19.65
C ASP A 58 7.59 7.81 -19.89
N PRO A 59 8.76 7.49 -19.31
CA PRO A 59 9.98 8.25 -19.54
C PRO A 59 10.45 8.29 -21.00
N PHE A 60 9.90 7.43 -21.85
CA PHE A 60 10.32 7.28 -23.27
C PHE A 60 9.27 7.75 -24.27
N GLY A 61 8.05 8.04 -23.83
CA GLY A 61 6.98 8.49 -24.71
C GLY A 61 5.83 9.19 -23.97
N GLY A 62 5.19 10.12 -24.68
CA GLY A 62 4.08 10.90 -24.15
C GLY A 62 2.76 10.13 -24.08
N GLN A 63 1.68 10.88 -23.97
CA GLN A 63 0.30 10.42 -23.88
C GLN A 63 -0.06 9.39 -24.98
N THR A 64 -0.78 8.34 -24.57
CA THR A 64 -1.40 7.38 -25.49
C THR A 64 -2.90 7.27 -25.30
N PHE A 65 -3.46 7.68 -24.17
CA PHE A 65 -4.88 7.62 -23.88
C PHE A 65 -5.59 8.91 -24.27
N GLU A 66 -6.73 8.76 -24.95
CA GLU A 66 -7.71 9.82 -25.20
C GLU A 66 -8.93 9.51 -24.34
N ARG A 67 -9.07 10.20 -23.22
CA ARG A 67 -10.15 9.98 -22.26
C ARG A 67 -11.17 11.12 -22.31
N PRO A 68 -12.48 10.83 -22.36
CA PRO A 68 -13.51 11.88 -22.39
C PRO A 68 -13.55 12.74 -21.13
N TRP A 69 -12.94 12.30 -20.03
CA TRP A 69 -12.78 13.05 -18.79
C TRP A 69 -11.50 13.89 -18.72
N HIS A 70 -10.79 14.08 -19.84
CA HIS A 70 -9.59 14.92 -19.95
C HIS A 70 -9.80 16.12 -20.88
N PRO A 71 -10.78 17.02 -20.64
CA PRO A 71 -10.90 18.26 -21.39
C PRO A 71 -9.76 19.22 -21.08
N GLN A 72 -9.71 20.36 -21.82
CA GLN A 72 -8.65 21.38 -21.65
C GLN A 72 -8.86 22.22 -20.38
N ASP A 73 -10.10 22.53 -19.99
CA ASP A 73 -10.37 23.27 -18.76
C ASP A 73 -10.02 22.43 -17.53
N SER A 74 -9.22 23.01 -16.65
CA SER A 74 -8.63 22.27 -15.55
C SER A 74 -9.61 21.90 -14.43
N MET A 75 -10.58 22.77 -14.12
CA MET A 75 -11.61 22.47 -13.11
C MET A 75 -12.73 21.61 -13.66
N GLU A 76 -13.11 21.79 -14.93
CA GLU A 76 -14.00 20.88 -15.63
C GLU A 76 -13.38 19.46 -15.67
N ARG A 77 -12.09 19.37 -16.01
CA ARG A 77 -11.31 18.12 -15.98
C ARG A 77 -11.36 17.45 -14.60
N ALA A 78 -11.15 18.20 -13.53
CA ALA A 78 -11.21 17.68 -12.15
C ALA A 78 -12.59 17.06 -11.85
N ARG A 79 -13.68 17.73 -12.22
CA ARG A 79 -15.05 17.22 -12.02
C ARG A 79 -15.39 16.02 -12.92
N LEU A 80 -15.01 16.06 -14.19
CA LEU A 80 -15.27 14.93 -15.11
C LEU A 80 -14.47 13.68 -14.73
N LYS A 81 -13.21 13.85 -14.25
CA LYS A 81 -12.45 12.72 -13.67
C LYS A 81 -13.19 12.12 -12.47
N ALA A 82 -13.71 12.94 -11.57
CA ALA A 82 -14.49 12.47 -10.44
C ALA A 82 -15.76 11.74 -10.90
N ASP A 83 -16.49 12.27 -11.89
CA ASP A 83 -17.68 11.62 -12.42
C ASP A 83 -17.36 10.24 -13.01
N ALA A 84 -16.30 10.12 -13.82
CA ALA A 84 -15.83 8.86 -14.37
C ALA A 84 -15.38 7.88 -13.29
N ALA A 85 -14.70 8.38 -12.25
CA ALA A 85 -14.24 7.57 -11.15
C ALA A 85 -15.40 6.93 -10.38
N PHE A 86 -16.37 7.73 -9.96
CA PHE A 86 -17.51 7.22 -9.20
C PHE A 86 -18.43 6.33 -10.04
N GLU A 87 -18.54 6.54 -11.38
CA GLU A 87 -19.19 5.60 -12.28
C GLU A 87 -18.46 4.24 -12.28
N MET A 88 -17.12 4.23 -12.37
CA MET A 88 -16.33 2.99 -12.34
C MET A 88 -16.42 2.28 -10.99
N PHE A 89 -16.40 3.02 -9.89
CA PHE A 89 -16.52 2.43 -8.55
C PHE A 89 -17.88 1.72 -8.38
N ASP A 90 -18.96 2.31 -8.87
CA ASP A 90 -20.28 1.66 -8.85
C ASP A 90 -20.33 0.43 -9.77
N LEU A 91 -19.77 0.51 -10.99
CA LEU A 91 -19.70 -0.62 -11.92
C LEU A 91 -18.96 -1.82 -11.33
N LEU A 92 -17.84 -1.58 -10.65
CA LEU A 92 -17.03 -2.63 -10.01
C LEU A 92 -17.52 -3.02 -8.61
N ASN A 93 -18.45 -2.27 -8.03
CA ASN A 93 -18.84 -2.39 -6.63
C ASN A 93 -17.63 -2.31 -5.68
N VAL A 94 -16.69 -1.39 -5.95
CA VAL A 94 -15.49 -1.21 -5.13
C VAL A 94 -15.81 -0.28 -3.96
N PRO A 95 -15.55 -0.69 -2.69
CA PRO A 95 -15.95 0.09 -1.52
C PRO A 95 -15.09 1.32 -1.25
N TYR A 96 -13.84 1.38 -1.77
CA TYR A 96 -12.90 2.44 -1.44
C TYR A 96 -12.14 2.98 -2.66
N PHE A 97 -11.55 4.16 -2.47
CA PHE A 97 -10.58 4.77 -3.39
C PHE A 97 -9.50 5.52 -2.62
N CYS A 98 -8.40 5.85 -3.30
CA CYS A 98 -7.28 6.62 -2.79
C CYS A 98 -6.92 7.74 -3.76
N TRP A 99 -6.36 8.88 -3.25
CA TRP A 99 -5.96 9.99 -4.11
C TRP A 99 -4.74 10.76 -3.59
N HIS A 100 -3.98 11.40 -4.53
CA HIS A 100 -3.11 12.52 -4.23
C HIS A 100 -3.84 13.83 -4.60
N ASP A 101 -3.58 14.90 -3.87
CA ASP A 101 -4.23 16.19 -4.10
C ASP A 101 -4.08 16.70 -5.54
N ALA A 102 -2.88 16.58 -6.12
CA ALA A 102 -2.62 17.02 -7.49
C ALA A 102 -3.35 16.20 -8.57
N ASP A 103 -3.85 14.99 -8.26
CA ASP A 103 -4.62 14.18 -9.19
C ASP A 103 -6.08 14.62 -9.25
N ILE A 104 -6.62 15.08 -8.14
CA ILE A 104 -8.04 15.47 -8.02
C ILE A 104 -8.29 16.94 -8.31
N ARG A 105 -7.28 17.82 -8.19
CA ARG A 105 -7.33 19.25 -8.48
C ARG A 105 -6.26 19.68 -9.48
N PRO A 106 -6.41 20.84 -10.16
CA PRO A 106 -5.32 21.41 -10.93
C PRO A 106 -4.17 21.88 -10.02
N GLU A 107 -2.91 21.62 -10.43
CA GLU A 107 -1.71 22.20 -9.80
C GLU A 107 -1.38 23.54 -10.46
N THR A 108 -1.37 24.63 -9.68
CA THR A 108 -1.17 25.99 -10.20
C THR A 108 0.14 26.63 -9.77
N GLY A 109 0.88 26.00 -8.86
CA GLY A 109 2.08 26.58 -8.24
C GLY A 109 1.78 27.59 -7.12
N SER A 110 0.57 28.13 -7.01
CA SER A 110 0.10 28.99 -5.92
C SER A 110 -0.56 28.17 -4.83
N PHE A 111 -0.06 28.25 -3.60
CA PHE A 111 -0.65 27.52 -2.46
C PHE A 111 -2.10 27.94 -2.22
N GLU A 112 -2.41 29.24 -2.28
CA GLU A 112 -3.77 29.77 -2.06
C GLU A 112 -4.77 29.22 -3.08
N THR A 113 -4.38 29.21 -4.36
CA THR A 113 -5.23 28.67 -5.43
C THR A 113 -5.39 27.14 -5.30
N ASN A 114 -4.31 26.44 -5.00
CA ASN A 114 -4.33 24.99 -4.78
C ASN A 114 -5.23 24.61 -3.60
N LEU A 115 -5.19 25.38 -2.50
CA LEU A 115 -6.05 25.19 -1.34
C LEU A 115 -7.52 25.42 -1.69
N SER A 116 -7.82 26.49 -2.44
CA SER A 116 -9.17 26.80 -2.88
C SER A 116 -9.78 25.70 -3.77
N THR A 117 -9.01 25.27 -4.77
CA THR A 117 -9.46 24.19 -5.69
C THR A 117 -9.55 22.82 -4.98
N LEU A 118 -8.66 22.54 -4.02
CA LEU A 118 -8.76 21.34 -3.19
C LEU A 118 -10.05 21.32 -2.37
N ASN A 119 -10.39 22.45 -1.73
CA ASN A 119 -11.63 22.55 -0.96
C ASN A 119 -12.88 22.36 -1.85
N GLU A 120 -12.91 22.99 -3.02
CA GLU A 120 -14.01 22.87 -3.98
C GLU A 120 -14.20 21.43 -4.46
N ILE A 121 -13.12 20.77 -4.87
CA ILE A 121 -13.21 19.38 -5.34
C ILE A 121 -13.49 18.40 -4.20
N THR A 122 -13.02 18.68 -2.98
CA THR A 122 -13.34 17.88 -1.80
C THR A 122 -14.84 17.90 -1.49
N ASP A 123 -15.49 19.05 -1.61
CA ASP A 123 -16.95 19.14 -1.47
C ASP A 123 -17.66 18.29 -2.52
N TYR A 124 -17.21 18.37 -3.77
CA TYR A 124 -17.77 17.58 -4.86
C TYR A 124 -17.60 16.06 -4.63
N PHE A 125 -16.43 15.61 -4.15
CA PHE A 125 -16.20 14.21 -3.77
C PHE A 125 -17.14 13.79 -2.62
N GLY A 126 -17.35 14.65 -1.63
CA GLY A 126 -18.27 14.38 -0.53
C GLY A 126 -19.72 14.12 -1.01
N GLU A 127 -20.21 14.90 -1.97
CA GLU A 127 -21.53 14.68 -2.59
C GLU A 127 -21.60 13.34 -3.33
N LYS A 128 -20.54 12.99 -4.10
CA LYS A 128 -20.46 11.71 -4.81
C LYS A 128 -20.42 10.52 -3.84
N MET A 129 -19.61 10.60 -2.79
CA MET A 129 -19.50 9.57 -1.75
C MET A 129 -20.86 9.32 -1.07
N GLN A 130 -21.62 10.38 -0.76
CA GLN A 130 -22.96 10.25 -0.19
C GLN A 130 -23.94 9.55 -1.14
N THR A 131 -23.79 9.75 -2.43
CA THR A 131 -24.70 9.20 -3.45
C THR A 131 -24.38 7.73 -3.74
N THR A 132 -23.11 7.35 -3.79
CA THR A 132 -22.65 6.00 -4.20
C THR A 132 -22.40 5.08 -3.02
N GLY A 133 -22.11 5.62 -1.84
CA GLY A 133 -21.66 4.85 -0.68
C GLY A 133 -20.17 4.50 -0.69
N THR A 134 -19.43 4.81 -1.76
CA THR A 134 -17.99 4.61 -1.84
C THR A 134 -17.27 5.50 -0.84
N LYS A 135 -16.22 4.99 -0.19
CA LYS A 135 -15.50 5.65 0.91
C LYS A 135 -14.06 5.96 0.52
N LEU A 136 -13.46 6.90 1.21
CA LEU A 136 -12.04 7.19 1.08
C LEU A 136 -11.22 6.26 1.99
N LEU A 137 -10.33 5.43 1.40
CA LEU A 137 -9.40 4.62 2.16
C LEU A 137 -8.27 5.49 2.71
N TRP A 138 -7.64 6.30 1.84
CA TRP A 138 -6.68 7.31 2.24
C TRP A 138 -6.53 8.42 1.19
N GLY A 139 -6.16 9.60 1.68
CA GLY A 139 -5.69 10.71 0.87
C GLY A 139 -4.24 11.03 1.20
N THR A 140 -3.56 11.72 0.30
CA THR A 140 -2.18 12.18 0.51
C THR A 140 -1.85 13.42 -0.30
N ALA A 141 -0.72 14.05 0.03
CA ALA A 141 -0.14 15.16 -0.71
C ALA A 141 0.86 14.68 -1.76
N ASN A 142 0.75 15.17 -3.00
CA ASN A 142 1.78 14.97 -4.01
C ASN A 142 2.97 15.89 -3.74
N MET A 143 4.01 15.34 -3.13
CA MET A 143 5.24 16.06 -2.81
C MET A 143 6.43 15.59 -3.66
N PHE A 144 6.19 15.17 -4.90
CA PHE A 144 7.22 14.61 -5.76
C PHE A 144 7.16 15.09 -7.22
N THR A 145 6.00 15.41 -7.78
CA THR A 145 5.85 15.75 -9.20
C THR A 145 6.33 17.16 -9.54
N HIS A 146 5.96 18.17 -8.74
CA HIS A 146 6.31 19.55 -9.04
C HIS A 146 7.82 19.79 -8.80
N ARG A 147 8.46 20.63 -9.66
CA ARG A 147 9.91 20.94 -9.60
C ARG A 147 10.42 21.41 -8.23
N ARG A 148 9.57 22.00 -7.38
CA ARG A 148 9.97 22.44 -6.03
C ARG A 148 10.43 21.28 -5.16
N TRP A 149 9.93 20.06 -5.42
CA TRP A 149 10.23 18.87 -4.67
C TRP A 149 11.47 18.10 -5.16
N MET A 150 12.20 18.64 -6.15
CA MET A 150 13.32 17.92 -6.81
C MET A 150 14.44 17.47 -5.86
N SER A 151 14.54 18.09 -4.68
CA SER A 151 15.51 17.74 -3.64
C SER A 151 14.86 17.39 -2.30
N GLY A 152 13.69 16.70 -2.38
CA GLY A 152 12.88 16.38 -1.21
C GLY A 152 11.84 17.44 -0.86
N ALA A 153 10.98 17.10 0.04
CA ALA A 153 9.98 17.97 0.66
C ALA A 153 10.34 18.23 2.12
N SER A 154 10.21 17.25 2.99
CA SER A 154 10.60 17.36 4.40
C SER A 154 12.11 17.35 4.61
N THR A 155 12.86 16.72 3.70
CA THR A 155 14.33 16.67 3.71
C THR A 155 15.00 17.79 2.91
N ASN A 156 14.20 18.67 2.28
CA ASN A 156 14.72 19.71 1.39
C ASN A 156 15.70 20.63 2.11
N PRO A 157 16.83 20.98 1.47
CA PRO A 157 17.80 21.94 2.05
C PRO A 157 17.25 23.38 2.16
N ASP A 158 16.13 23.69 1.48
CA ASP A 158 15.46 24.99 1.53
C ASP A 158 14.30 24.95 2.54
N PRO A 159 14.36 25.75 3.65
CA PRO A 159 13.32 25.77 4.65
C PRO A 159 11.96 26.28 4.14
N ASP A 160 11.92 27.07 3.07
CA ASP A 160 10.66 27.52 2.47
C ASP A 160 9.95 26.36 1.75
N VAL A 161 10.70 25.42 1.19
CA VAL A 161 10.14 24.18 0.62
C VAL A 161 9.58 23.29 1.72
N PHE A 162 10.29 23.12 2.82
CA PHE A 162 9.79 22.42 4.00
C PHE A 162 8.46 23.03 4.52
N ALA A 163 8.40 24.36 4.64
CA ALA A 163 7.20 25.05 5.07
C ALA A 163 6.02 24.86 4.10
N PHE A 164 6.31 24.91 2.78
CA PHE A 164 5.29 24.67 1.75
C PHE A 164 4.77 23.21 1.81
N ALA A 165 5.65 22.25 2.02
CA ALA A 165 5.30 20.83 2.20
C ALA A 165 4.39 20.63 3.42
N ALA A 166 4.75 21.23 4.57
CA ALA A 166 3.95 21.15 5.78
C ALA A 166 2.54 21.74 5.60
N ALA A 167 2.44 22.88 4.90
CA ALA A 167 1.15 23.49 4.58
C ALA A 167 0.31 22.61 3.62
N THR A 168 0.94 21.97 2.63
CA THR A 168 0.28 21.07 1.69
C THR A 168 -0.24 19.81 2.40
N VAL A 169 0.60 19.15 3.20
CA VAL A 169 0.20 17.97 3.99
C VAL A 169 -0.95 18.30 4.94
N LYS A 170 -0.86 19.44 5.64
CA LYS A 170 -1.95 19.91 6.50
C LYS A 170 -3.28 20.00 5.73
N SER A 171 -3.26 20.61 4.56
CA SER A 171 -4.47 20.81 3.76
C SER A 171 -5.06 19.50 3.26
N CYS A 172 -4.20 18.56 2.85
CA CYS A 172 -4.62 17.22 2.41
C CYS A 172 -5.15 16.37 3.58
N LEU A 173 -4.56 16.50 4.77
CA LEU A 173 -5.06 15.83 5.97
C LEU A 173 -6.42 16.39 6.42
N ASP A 174 -6.63 17.71 6.31
CA ASP A 174 -7.95 18.33 6.55
C ASP A 174 -9.01 17.81 5.57
N ALA A 175 -8.67 17.72 4.28
CA ALA A 175 -9.55 17.18 3.24
C ALA A 175 -9.86 15.69 3.49
N THR A 176 -8.85 14.90 3.83
CA THR A 176 -9.01 13.47 4.18
C THR A 176 -9.93 13.30 5.39
N HIS A 177 -9.72 14.11 6.43
CA HIS A 177 -10.56 14.09 7.63
C HIS A 177 -12.01 14.50 7.33
N LYS A 178 -12.21 15.55 6.53
CA LYS A 178 -13.52 16.03 6.08
C LYS A 178 -14.29 14.96 5.29
N LEU A 179 -13.61 14.18 4.45
CA LEU A 179 -14.20 13.08 3.69
C LEU A 179 -14.37 11.78 4.50
N GLY A 180 -13.98 11.77 5.78
CA GLY A 180 -14.05 10.58 6.62
C GLY A 180 -13.08 9.49 6.19
N GLY A 181 -11.93 9.86 5.62
CA GLY A 181 -10.87 8.94 5.23
C GLY A 181 -10.38 8.08 6.40
N GLU A 182 -10.12 6.82 6.14
CA GLU A 182 -9.74 5.87 7.18
C GLU A 182 -8.25 5.92 7.51
N ASN A 183 -7.42 6.41 6.60
CA ASN A 183 -5.96 6.56 6.76
C ASN A 183 -5.47 7.81 6.03
N TYR A 184 -4.22 8.18 6.30
CA TYR A 184 -3.46 9.18 5.56
C TYR A 184 -2.08 8.62 5.25
N VAL A 185 -1.67 8.60 3.97
CA VAL A 185 -0.40 8.04 3.52
C VAL A 185 0.63 9.15 3.30
N LEU A 186 1.89 8.85 3.55
CA LEU A 186 3.07 9.64 3.19
C LEU A 186 4.00 8.74 2.39
N TRP A 187 4.13 9.03 1.08
CA TRP A 187 5.13 8.43 0.22
C TRP A 187 6.31 9.40 0.02
N GLY A 188 7.50 8.94 0.39
CA GLY A 188 8.71 9.72 0.39
C GLY A 188 9.49 9.73 -0.93
N GLY A 189 8.81 9.77 -2.07
CA GLY A 189 9.41 9.57 -3.40
C GLY A 189 10.59 10.46 -3.76
N ARG A 190 10.75 11.64 -3.11
CA ARG A 190 11.90 12.54 -3.24
C ARG A 190 12.68 12.69 -1.94
N GLU A 191 12.28 12.00 -0.86
CA GLU A 191 12.97 12.00 0.42
C GLU A 191 14.16 11.04 0.36
N GLY A 192 15.32 11.56 -0.05
CA GLY A 192 16.51 10.78 -0.32
C GLY A 192 17.55 11.59 -1.09
N TYR A 193 18.52 10.92 -1.70
CA TYR A 193 19.63 11.61 -2.35
C TYR A 193 20.11 10.90 -3.62
N GLU A 194 20.73 11.69 -4.52
CA GLU A 194 21.44 11.21 -5.71
C GLU A 194 22.94 10.98 -5.41
N THR A 195 23.52 11.82 -4.55
CA THR A 195 24.92 11.77 -4.15
C THR A 195 25.11 12.30 -2.74
N LEU A 196 26.04 11.70 -2.01
CA LEU A 196 26.44 12.18 -0.67
C LEU A 196 27.33 13.42 -0.70
N LEU A 197 27.70 13.93 -1.88
CA LEU A 197 28.55 15.12 -1.98
C LEU A 197 27.83 16.41 -1.62
N ASN A 198 26.51 16.44 -1.69
CA ASN A 198 25.66 17.61 -1.38
C ASN A 198 24.54 17.26 -0.38
N THR A 199 24.67 16.17 0.36
CA THR A 199 23.63 15.66 1.28
C THR A 199 24.17 15.60 2.70
N GLU A 200 23.53 16.31 3.61
CA GLU A 200 23.77 16.20 5.06
C GLU A 200 22.72 15.23 5.64
N MET A 201 22.99 13.94 5.49
CA MET A 201 22.02 12.86 5.79
C MET A 201 21.46 12.95 7.22
N GLY A 202 22.31 13.28 8.21
CA GLY A 202 21.85 13.38 9.60
C GLY A 202 20.81 14.48 9.79
N LEU A 203 21.03 15.64 9.18
CA LEU A 203 20.14 16.77 9.22
C LEU A 203 18.82 16.47 8.47
N GLU A 204 18.91 15.86 7.30
CA GLU A 204 17.73 15.49 6.50
C GLU A 204 16.84 14.50 7.24
N LEU A 205 17.43 13.46 7.86
CA LEU A 205 16.69 12.49 8.68
C LEU A 205 16.02 13.16 9.91
N ASP A 206 16.71 14.10 10.56
CA ASP A 206 16.14 14.83 11.71
C ASP A 206 14.98 15.74 11.27
N HIS A 207 15.07 16.37 10.10
CA HIS A 207 13.97 17.15 9.51
C HIS A 207 12.77 16.25 9.16
N MET A 208 13.00 15.10 8.51
CA MET A 208 11.96 14.13 8.20
C MET A 208 11.28 13.58 9.47
N GLY A 209 12.05 13.28 10.51
CA GLY A 209 11.52 12.85 11.81
C GLY A 209 10.66 13.93 12.47
N ARG A 210 11.12 15.19 12.46
CA ARG A 210 10.32 16.30 12.97
C ARG A 210 9.06 16.55 12.15
N PHE A 211 9.16 16.46 10.82
CA PHE A 211 8.00 16.63 9.93
C PHE A 211 6.92 15.59 10.24
N LEU A 212 7.29 14.32 10.34
CA LEU A 212 6.35 13.24 10.65
C LEU A 212 5.73 13.40 12.04
N ALA A 213 6.52 13.84 13.03
CA ALA A 213 6.00 14.18 14.36
C ALA A 213 4.95 15.30 14.28
N MET A 214 5.17 16.34 13.45
CA MET A 214 4.19 17.43 13.25
C MET A 214 2.89 16.91 12.62
N VAL A 215 2.95 15.94 11.71
CA VAL A 215 1.77 15.30 11.11
C VAL A 215 0.97 14.55 12.19
N VAL A 216 1.63 13.79 13.04
CA VAL A 216 1.01 13.07 14.17
C VAL A 216 0.41 14.05 15.19
N GLU A 217 1.14 15.10 15.58
CA GLU A 217 0.63 16.16 16.45
C GLU A 217 -0.64 16.81 15.87
N TYR A 218 -0.62 17.09 14.56
CA TYR A 218 -1.76 17.71 13.88
C TYR A 218 -2.95 16.76 13.76
N LYS A 219 -2.73 15.49 13.43
CA LYS A 219 -3.76 14.43 13.47
C LYS A 219 -4.52 14.43 14.80
N HIS A 220 -3.80 14.42 15.91
CA HIS A 220 -4.40 14.45 17.25
C HIS A 220 -5.16 15.75 17.51
N LYS A 221 -4.60 16.89 17.09
CA LYS A 221 -5.20 18.21 17.26
C LYS A 221 -6.56 18.33 16.58
N ILE A 222 -6.71 17.82 15.35
CA ILE A 222 -7.99 17.87 14.60
C ILE A 222 -8.93 16.71 14.94
N GLY A 223 -8.49 15.76 15.76
CA GLY A 223 -9.27 14.58 16.14
C GLY A 223 -9.40 13.52 15.06
N PHE A 224 -8.54 13.53 14.06
CA PHE A 224 -8.51 12.47 13.03
C PHE A 224 -8.15 11.13 13.65
N LYS A 225 -9.02 10.13 13.50
CA LYS A 225 -8.88 8.79 14.10
C LYS A 225 -8.19 7.78 13.19
N GLY A 226 -8.00 8.13 11.93
CA GLY A 226 -7.33 7.29 10.95
C GLY A 226 -5.85 7.07 11.28
N GLN A 227 -5.24 6.06 10.64
CA GLN A 227 -3.82 5.81 10.76
C GLN A 227 -3.01 6.81 9.92
N ILE A 228 -1.82 7.18 10.39
CA ILE A 228 -0.77 7.75 9.54
C ILE A 228 0.07 6.59 9.05
N LEU A 229 0.27 6.52 7.75
CA LEU A 229 1.01 5.47 7.08
C LEU A 229 2.22 6.06 6.34
N VAL A 230 3.36 5.38 6.43
CA VAL A 230 4.51 5.63 5.55
C VAL A 230 4.57 4.49 4.55
N GLU A 231 4.87 4.83 3.31
CA GLU A 231 4.99 3.85 2.22
C GLU A 231 6.45 3.71 1.82
N PRO A 232 7.09 2.58 2.16
CA PRO A 232 8.48 2.33 1.84
C PRO A 232 8.71 2.16 0.33
N LYS A 233 9.84 2.73 -0.15
CA LYS A 233 10.39 2.47 -1.48
C LYS A 233 11.90 2.68 -1.45
N PRO A 234 12.73 1.77 -2.00
CA PRO A 234 14.17 1.88 -1.89
C PRO A 234 14.79 2.94 -2.81
N GLN A 235 14.16 3.16 -3.95
CA GLN A 235 14.67 3.99 -5.03
C GLN A 235 13.53 4.37 -5.99
N GLU A 236 13.81 5.28 -6.93
CA GLU A 236 12.88 5.76 -7.95
C GLU A 236 11.72 6.58 -7.37
N PRO A 237 11.74 7.88 -7.64
CA PRO A 237 12.62 8.60 -8.54
C PRO A 237 14.00 8.95 -7.98
N SER A 238 14.19 9.04 -6.67
CA SER A 238 15.51 9.28 -6.08
C SER A 238 16.37 8.01 -6.13
N LYS A 239 17.68 8.17 -6.29
CA LYS A 239 18.60 7.03 -6.36
C LYS A 239 18.64 6.22 -5.06
N HIS A 240 18.54 6.89 -3.92
CA HIS A 240 18.49 6.31 -2.60
C HIS A 240 17.43 7.01 -1.77
N GLN A 241 16.33 6.32 -1.46
CA GLN A 241 15.30 6.84 -0.56
C GLN A 241 15.59 6.44 0.89
N TYR A 242 15.16 7.27 1.84
CA TYR A 242 15.40 7.02 3.27
C TYR A 242 14.47 5.95 3.83
N ASP A 243 13.28 5.82 3.28
CA ASP A 243 12.24 4.85 3.64
C ASP A 243 12.36 3.54 2.84
N TYR A 244 13.55 2.93 2.85
CA TYR A 244 13.98 1.85 1.97
C TYR A 244 13.06 0.61 2.00
N ASP A 245 12.73 0.10 3.19
CA ASP A 245 11.92 -1.11 3.45
C ASP A 245 11.24 -1.05 4.83
N ALA A 246 10.47 -2.07 5.16
CA ALA A 246 9.75 -2.13 6.44
C ALA A 246 10.69 -2.07 7.66
N ALA A 247 11.84 -2.73 7.61
CA ALA A 247 12.81 -2.75 8.71
C ALA A 247 13.50 -1.40 8.88
N THR A 248 13.89 -0.75 7.77
CA THR A 248 14.50 0.59 7.78
C THR A 248 13.50 1.63 8.31
N CYS A 249 12.26 1.61 7.82
CA CYS A 249 11.19 2.47 8.32
C CYS A 249 10.96 2.29 9.82
N PHE A 250 10.89 1.04 10.30
CA PHE A 250 10.71 0.78 11.73
C PHE A 250 11.87 1.33 12.57
N GLY A 251 13.11 1.15 12.12
CA GLY A 251 14.30 1.71 12.79
C GLY A 251 14.27 3.25 12.84
N PHE A 252 13.81 3.89 11.75
CA PHE A 252 13.59 5.35 11.70
C PHE A 252 12.48 5.76 12.69
N LEU A 253 11.33 5.10 12.67
CA LEU A 253 10.23 5.40 13.59
C LEU A 253 10.65 5.28 15.06
N GLN A 254 11.43 4.23 15.42
CA GLN A 254 11.97 4.06 16.77
C GLN A 254 12.92 5.19 17.17
N LYS A 255 13.80 5.61 16.24
CA LYS A 255 14.74 6.72 16.52
C LYS A 255 14.02 8.00 16.95
N TYR A 256 12.84 8.26 16.38
CA TYR A 256 12.06 9.47 16.63
C TYR A 256 10.83 9.25 17.55
N GLY A 257 10.66 8.06 18.12
CA GLY A 257 9.58 7.73 19.07
C GLY A 257 8.19 7.70 18.43
N LEU A 258 8.12 7.31 17.16
CA LEU A 258 6.89 7.31 16.33
C LEU A 258 6.36 5.92 16.02
N GLU A 259 7.00 4.85 16.48
CA GLU A 259 6.66 3.45 16.16
C GLU A 259 5.27 3.02 16.64
N ASN A 260 4.70 3.72 17.60
CA ASN A 260 3.34 3.47 18.09
C ASN A 260 2.26 4.32 17.41
N GLU A 261 2.65 5.38 16.69
CA GLU A 261 1.76 6.36 16.05
C GLU A 261 1.62 6.13 14.55
N VAL A 262 2.64 5.56 13.92
CA VAL A 262 2.74 5.41 12.46
C VAL A 262 2.80 3.94 12.10
N LYS A 263 2.11 3.57 11.03
CA LYS A 263 2.15 2.22 10.42
C LYS A 263 2.70 2.32 9.01
N LEU A 264 2.76 1.20 8.30
CA LEU A 264 3.27 1.13 6.94
C LEU A 264 2.15 0.77 5.96
N ASN A 265 2.22 1.38 4.78
CA ASN A 265 1.49 0.98 3.59
C ASN A 265 2.50 0.26 2.68
N LEU A 266 2.38 -1.06 2.57
CA LEU A 266 3.39 -1.86 1.88
C LEU A 266 2.95 -2.16 0.45
N GLU A 267 3.84 -1.86 -0.50
CA GLU A 267 3.61 -2.14 -1.91
C GLU A 267 4.45 -3.32 -2.39
N GLN A 268 3.82 -4.20 -3.19
CA GLN A 268 4.49 -5.37 -3.75
C GLN A 268 5.64 -5.00 -4.69
N GLY A 269 5.42 -4.02 -5.56
CA GLY A 269 6.42 -3.53 -6.50
C GLY A 269 7.65 -2.96 -5.77
N HIS A 270 7.42 -2.20 -4.72
CA HIS A 270 8.48 -1.61 -3.89
C HIS A 270 9.28 -2.67 -3.13
N ALA A 271 8.62 -3.73 -2.62
CA ALA A 271 9.32 -4.85 -2.00
C ALA A 271 10.32 -5.50 -2.98
N ILE A 272 9.91 -5.73 -4.22
CA ILE A 272 10.77 -6.31 -5.27
C ILE A 272 11.94 -5.38 -5.59
N LEU A 273 11.72 -4.08 -5.68
CA LEU A 273 12.80 -3.10 -5.88
C LEU A 273 13.80 -3.08 -4.72
N ALA A 274 13.33 -3.35 -3.49
CA ALA A 274 14.19 -3.48 -2.31
C ALA A 274 14.97 -4.81 -2.26
N GLY A 275 14.71 -5.73 -3.20
CA GLY A 275 15.32 -7.06 -3.24
C GLY A 275 14.62 -8.08 -2.34
N HIS A 276 13.40 -7.80 -1.93
CA HIS A 276 12.58 -8.64 -1.05
C HIS A 276 11.42 -9.30 -1.80
N SER A 277 10.85 -10.36 -1.25
CA SER A 277 9.51 -10.80 -1.64
C SER A 277 8.46 -9.95 -0.90
N PHE A 278 7.26 -9.85 -1.45
CA PHE A 278 6.16 -9.18 -0.75
C PHE A 278 5.80 -9.85 0.58
N GLU A 279 5.86 -11.19 0.60
CA GLU A 279 5.73 -11.98 1.83
C GLU A 279 6.70 -11.55 2.93
N HIS A 280 7.99 -11.29 2.58
CA HIS A 280 9.00 -10.82 3.52
C HIS A 280 8.61 -9.49 4.17
N GLU A 281 8.20 -8.51 3.38
CA GLU A 281 7.81 -7.19 3.88
C GLU A 281 6.58 -7.26 4.79
N ILE A 282 5.55 -8.02 4.38
CA ILE A 282 4.34 -8.24 5.19
C ILE A 282 4.67 -8.95 6.51
N ALA A 283 5.47 -10.01 6.46
CA ALA A 283 5.87 -10.76 7.65
C ALA A 283 6.71 -9.90 8.61
N THR A 284 7.64 -9.11 8.06
CA THR A 284 8.49 -8.17 8.83
C THR A 284 7.65 -7.10 9.51
N ALA A 285 6.79 -6.39 8.77
CA ALA A 285 5.92 -5.37 9.33
C ALA A 285 4.93 -5.92 10.37
N SER A 286 4.43 -7.15 10.15
CA SER A 286 3.57 -7.85 11.11
C SER A 286 4.31 -8.18 12.39
N ALA A 287 5.53 -8.72 12.31
CA ALA A 287 6.36 -9.06 13.47
C ALA A 287 6.77 -7.82 14.28
N LEU A 288 6.99 -6.69 13.60
CA LEU A 288 7.32 -5.40 14.22
C LEU A 288 6.08 -4.61 14.68
N GLY A 289 4.87 -5.09 14.38
CA GLY A 289 3.61 -4.45 14.79
C GLY A 289 3.28 -3.16 14.02
N VAL A 290 3.85 -2.97 12.82
CA VAL A 290 3.68 -1.75 12.02
C VAL A 290 2.95 -1.97 10.69
N LEU A 291 2.41 -3.15 10.42
CA LEU A 291 1.56 -3.37 9.25
C LEU A 291 0.27 -2.55 9.37
N GLY A 292 -0.02 -1.72 8.37
CA GLY A 292 -1.20 -0.85 8.32
C GLY A 292 -2.10 -1.13 7.13
N SER A 293 -1.59 -1.00 5.91
CA SER A 293 -2.31 -1.16 4.64
C SER A 293 -1.40 -1.75 3.58
N ILE A 294 -1.94 -2.10 2.42
CA ILE A 294 -1.13 -2.58 1.29
C ILE A 294 -1.56 -1.91 -0.02
N ASP A 295 -0.56 -1.67 -0.86
CA ASP A 295 -0.73 -1.36 -2.26
C ASP A 295 -0.41 -2.60 -3.10
N MET A 296 -1.43 -3.06 -3.80
CA MET A 296 -1.39 -4.33 -4.52
C MET A 296 -1.12 -4.08 -6.01
N ASN A 297 0.03 -4.54 -6.44
CA ASN A 297 0.41 -4.59 -7.83
C ASN A 297 1.36 -5.78 -8.06
N ARG A 298 2.14 -5.74 -9.10
CA ARG A 298 3.32 -6.59 -9.30
C ARG A 298 4.39 -5.86 -10.08
N ASN A 299 5.62 -6.17 -9.77
CA ASN A 299 6.78 -5.79 -10.56
C ASN A 299 7.36 -6.99 -11.30
N ASP A 300 8.14 -6.69 -12.34
CA ASP A 300 9.03 -7.65 -12.95
C ASP A 300 10.36 -7.67 -12.17
N TYR A 301 10.76 -8.82 -11.65
CA TYR A 301 12.01 -8.99 -10.89
C TYR A 301 13.27 -8.55 -11.67
N GLN A 302 13.21 -8.44 -12.99
CA GLN A 302 14.34 -8.09 -13.83
C GLN A 302 14.32 -6.64 -14.32
N SER A 303 13.18 -5.92 -14.21
CA SER A 303 13.04 -4.59 -14.82
C SER A 303 13.90 -3.53 -14.14
N GLY A 304 14.06 -3.60 -12.82
CA GLY A 304 14.81 -2.60 -12.06
C GLY A 304 14.11 -1.24 -11.90
N TRP A 305 12.86 -1.11 -12.33
CA TRP A 305 12.00 0.05 -12.10
C TRP A 305 10.58 -0.40 -11.79
N ASP A 306 9.79 0.52 -11.28
CA ASP A 306 8.41 0.28 -10.90
C ASP A 306 7.50 0.14 -12.12
N THR A 307 6.95 -1.06 -12.33
CA THR A 307 6.10 -1.35 -13.49
C THR A 307 4.62 -1.17 -13.20
N ASP A 308 4.20 -1.13 -11.95
CA ASP A 308 2.81 -0.96 -11.49
C ASP A 308 1.82 -1.81 -12.29
N GLN A 309 2.10 -3.09 -12.46
CA GLN A 309 1.19 -3.99 -13.16
C GLN A 309 0.15 -4.54 -12.19
N PHE A 310 -1.05 -4.82 -12.69
CA PHE A 310 -2.05 -5.53 -11.88
C PHE A 310 -1.54 -6.92 -11.48
N PRO A 311 -1.82 -7.40 -10.25
CA PRO A 311 -1.36 -8.70 -9.76
C PRO A 311 -1.94 -9.84 -10.60
N ASN A 312 -1.16 -10.91 -10.81
CA ASN A 312 -1.58 -12.10 -11.55
C ASN A 312 -0.94 -13.41 -11.03
N ASN A 313 -0.22 -13.35 -9.90
CA ASN A 313 0.48 -14.49 -9.31
C ASN A 313 -0.20 -14.91 -8.00
N VAL A 314 -1.07 -15.94 -8.09
CA VAL A 314 -1.83 -16.42 -6.92
C VAL A 314 -0.95 -16.92 -5.78
N PRO A 315 0.10 -17.75 -6.00
CA PRO A 315 0.99 -18.18 -4.92
C PRO A 315 1.59 -17.04 -4.10
N GLU A 316 2.07 -15.99 -4.75
CA GLU A 316 2.69 -14.85 -4.09
C GLU A 316 1.65 -14.06 -3.26
N VAL A 317 0.50 -13.80 -3.85
CA VAL A 317 -0.61 -13.11 -3.16
C VAL A 317 -1.17 -13.95 -2.01
N ALA A 318 -1.23 -15.28 -2.15
CA ALA A 318 -1.66 -16.18 -1.09
C ALA A 318 -0.73 -16.12 0.13
N MET A 319 0.59 -16.10 -0.08
CA MET A 319 1.54 -15.99 1.04
C MET A 319 1.47 -14.62 1.72
N ALA A 320 1.27 -13.53 0.97
CA ALA A 320 1.03 -12.22 1.56
C ALA A 320 -0.23 -12.23 2.46
N TYR A 321 -1.37 -12.69 1.95
CA TYR A 321 -2.60 -12.80 2.76
C TYR A 321 -2.49 -13.80 3.91
N TYR A 322 -1.69 -14.86 3.78
CA TYR A 322 -1.42 -15.76 4.91
C TYR A 322 -0.85 -14.99 6.12
N HIS A 323 0.16 -14.16 5.91
CA HIS A 323 0.73 -13.35 6.99
C HIS A 323 -0.21 -12.23 7.45
N ILE A 324 -0.96 -11.60 6.54
CA ILE A 324 -1.99 -10.60 6.88
C ILE A 324 -3.06 -11.22 7.79
N LEU A 325 -3.62 -12.38 7.42
CA LEU A 325 -4.64 -13.06 8.21
C LEU A 325 -4.11 -13.49 9.57
N LYS A 326 -2.89 -14.02 9.65
CA LYS A 326 -2.24 -14.36 10.93
C LYS A 326 -2.02 -13.15 11.83
N ASN A 327 -1.85 -11.96 11.27
CA ASN A 327 -1.74 -10.70 12.01
C ASN A 327 -3.12 -10.09 12.38
N GLY A 328 -4.22 -10.76 12.05
CA GLY A 328 -5.58 -10.29 12.35
C GLY A 328 -6.19 -9.37 11.28
N GLY A 329 -5.68 -9.42 10.04
CA GLY A 329 -6.17 -8.64 8.90
C GLY A 329 -5.62 -7.21 8.85
N LEU A 330 -6.05 -6.46 7.82
CA LEU A 330 -5.61 -5.08 7.58
C LEU A 330 -6.29 -4.03 8.47
N LYS A 331 -7.33 -4.40 9.20
CA LYS A 331 -8.10 -3.52 10.11
C LYS A 331 -8.69 -2.30 9.39
N ALA A 332 -8.17 -1.08 9.66
CA ALA A 332 -8.54 0.15 8.97
C ALA A 332 -7.84 0.32 7.61
N GLY A 333 -6.77 -0.43 7.34
CA GLY A 333 -6.14 -0.49 6.03
C GLY A 333 -7.00 -1.21 5.00
N GLY A 334 -6.49 -1.38 3.81
CA GLY A 334 -7.15 -2.08 2.71
C GLY A 334 -6.14 -2.56 1.67
N THR A 335 -6.66 -3.06 0.57
CA THR A 335 -5.90 -3.45 -0.62
C THR A 335 -6.17 -2.42 -1.71
N ASN A 336 -5.33 -1.40 -1.81
CA ASN A 336 -5.40 -0.44 -2.89
C ASN A 336 -4.67 -0.98 -4.12
N PHE A 337 -5.23 -0.80 -5.31
CA PHE A 337 -4.57 -1.15 -6.56
C PHE A 337 -3.70 0.01 -7.05
N ASP A 338 -2.48 0.13 -6.51
CA ASP A 338 -1.45 0.99 -7.10
C ASP A 338 -0.92 0.32 -8.36
N ALA A 339 -1.79 0.26 -9.36
CA ALA A 339 -1.57 -0.46 -10.60
C ALA A 339 -2.16 0.29 -11.80
N LYS A 340 -1.42 0.29 -12.91
CA LYS A 340 -1.78 1.00 -14.13
C LYS A 340 -1.89 0.07 -15.33
N LEU A 341 -2.72 0.47 -16.28
CA LEU A 341 -2.79 -0.19 -17.59
C LEU A 341 -1.45 -0.13 -18.32
N ARG A 342 -1.25 -1.03 -19.25
CA ARG A 342 -0.17 -0.83 -20.23
C ARG A 342 -0.58 0.27 -21.21
N ARG A 343 0.39 1.09 -21.64
CA ARG A 343 0.14 2.23 -22.54
C ARG A 343 -0.48 1.86 -23.90
N GLN A 344 -0.53 0.57 -24.25
CA GLN A 344 -1.19 0.03 -25.44
C GLN A 344 -2.64 -0.43 -25.22
N SER A 345 -3.11 -0.43 -23.95
CA SER A 345 -4.49 -0.80 -23.57
C SER A 345 -5.36 0.47 -23.59
N LEU A 346 -5.86 0.81 -24.77
CA LEU A 346 -6.43 2.14 -25.06
C LEU A 346 -7.89 2.29 -24.64
N ASP A 347 -8.66 1.19 -24.62
CA ASP A 347 -10.07 1.24 -24.36
C ASP A 347 -10.40 1.49 -22.87
N ALA A 348 -11.46 2.23 -22.59
CA ALA A 348 -11.93 2.45 -21.22
C ALA A 348 -12.30 1.14 -20.51
N LYS A 349 -12.83 0.15 -21.26
CA LYS A 349 -13.15 -1.19 -20.73
C LYS A 349 -11.92 -1.95 -20.22
N ASP A 350 -10.73 -1.67 -20.73
CA ASP A 350 -9.49 -2.31 -20.28
C ASP A 350 -9.21 -1.98 -18.80
N LEU A 351 -9.63 -0.78 -18.36
CA LEU A 351 -9.51 -0.36 -16.97
C LEU A 351 -10.41 -1.22 -16.04
N ILE A 352 -11.64 -1.50 -16.48
CA ILE A 352 -12.54 -2.38 -15.74
C ILE A 352 -12.01 -3.81 -15.71
N ALA A 353 -11.59 -4.35 -16.86
CA ALA A 353 -11.07 -5.71 -16.97
C ALA A 353 -9.80 -5.93 -16.13
N ALA A 354 -8.91 -4.93 -16.05
CA ALA A 354 -7.71 -5.00 -15.24
C ALA A 354 -8.03 -5.09 -13.73
N HIS A 355 -9.00 -4.30 -13.27
CA HIS A 355 -9.45 -4.36 -11.87
C HIS A 355 -10.16 -5.68 -11.56
N ILE A 356 -11.02 -6.20 -12.47
CA ILE A 356 -11.64 -7.53 -12.31
C ILE A 356 -10.55 -8.58 -12.09
N GLY A 357 -9.54 -8.61 -12.98
CA GLY A 357 -8.44 -9.56 -12.87
C GLY A 357 -7.66 -9.44 -11.55
N GLY A 358 -7.35 -8.21 -11.13
CA GLY A 358 -6.66 -7.94 -9.86
C GLY A 358 -7.49 -8.38 -8.64
N MET A 359 -8.78 -8.06 -8.62
CA MET A 359 -9.70 -8.44 -7.54
C MET A 359 -9.86 -9.96 -7.45
N ASP A 360 -9.99 -10.64 -8.58
CA ASP A 360 -10.10 -12.11 -8.63
C ASP A 360 -8.82 -12.82 -8.15
N ILE A 361 -7.64 -12.31 -8.51
CA ILE A 361 -6.37 -12.85 -8.02
C ILE A 361 -6.24 -12.67 -6.52
N CYS A 362 -6.61 -11.52 -5.98
CA CYS A 362 -6.62 -11.28 -4.54
C CYS A 362 -7.62 -12.18 -3.80
N ALA A 363 -8.81 -12.40 -4.36
CA ALA A 363 -9.82 -13.29 -3.81
C ALA A 363 -9.33 -14.75 -3.77
N ARG A 364 -8.66 -15.23 -4.83
CA ARG A 364 -8.02 -16.55 -4.85
C ARG A 364 -6.92 -16.66 -3.80
N GLY A 365 -6.06 -15.65 -3.72
CA GLY A 365 -4.98 -15.59 -2.72
C GLY A 365 -5.52 -15.63 -1.29
N LEU A 366 -6.57 -14.86 -1.00
CA LEU A 366 -7.23 -14.85 0.31
C LEU A 366 -7.81 -16.24 0.66
N LYS A 367 -8.52 -16.88 -0.28
CA LYS A 367 -9.09 -18.23 -0.06
C LYS A 367 -8.02 -19.29 0.15
N ALA A 368 -6.92 -19.25 -0.62
CA ALA A 368 -5.79 -20.15 -0.43
C ALA A 368 -5.12 -19.95 0.93
N ALA A 369 -4.91 -18.70 1.34
CA ALA A 369 -4.36 -18.35 2.65
C ALA A 369 -5.25 -18.86 3.80
N ALA A 370 -6.56 -18.64 3.70
CA ALA A 370 -7.53 -19.11 4.67
C ALA A 370 -7.50 -20.64 4.78
N ALA A 371 -7.50 -21.35 3.65
CA ALA A 371 -7.44 -22.81 3.62
C ALA A 371 -6.15 -23.36 4.26
N MET A 372 -4.99 -22.72 4.03
CA MET A 372 -3.73 -23.07 4.71
C MET A 372 -3.79 -22.88 6.22
N ILE A 373 -4.45 -21.81 6.68
CA ILE A 373 -4.62 -21.52 8.12
C ILE A 373 -5.57 -22.54 8.74
N GLU A 374 -6.69 -22.85 8.09
CA GLU A 374 -7.70 -23.79 8.59
C GLU A 374 -7.17 -25.24 8.61
N ASP A 375 -6.39 -25.66 7.61
CA ASP A 375 -5.71 -26.98 7.61
C ASP A 375 -4.68 -27.09 8.75
N GLY A 376 -4.02 -25.97 9.12
CA GLY A 376 -3.14 -25.87 10.29
C GLY A 376 -1.78 -26.54 10.15
N GLY A 377 -1.45 -27.15 9.03
CA GLY A 377 -0.19 -27.90 8.83
C GLY A 377 1.05 -27.00 8.94
N LEU A 378 1.04 -25.79 8.38
CA LEU A 378 2.15 -24.84 8.55
C LEU A 378 2.34 -24.42 10.01
N GLN A 379 1.25 -24.17 10.73
CA GLN A 379 1.35 -23.79 12.15
C GLN A 379 1.85 -24.95 13.00
N THR A 380 1.42 -26.18 12.72
CA THR A 380 1.92 -27.39 13.38
C THR A 380 3.42 -27.55 13.15
N ALA A 381 3.90 -27.43 11.92
CA ALA A 381 5.31 -27.53 11.59
C ALA A 381 6.17 -26.45 12.32
N LEU A 382 5.64 -25.22 12.43
CA LEU A 382 6.29 -24.15 13.20
C LEU A 382 6.33 -24.49 14.70
N ASN A 383 5.22 -24.94 15.27
CA ASN A 383 5.15 -25.30 16.68
C ASN A 383 6.16 -26.42 17.03
N ASP A 384 6.24 -27.45 16.19
CA ASP A 384 7.17 -28.55 16.37
C ASP A 384 8.64 -28.11 16.24
N ARG A 385 8.93 -27.23 15.27
CA ARG A 385 10.26 -26.67 15.06
C ARG A 385 10.78 -25.90 16.25
N TYR A 386 9.93 -25.11 16.90
CA TYR A 386 10.29 -24.25 18.02
C TYR A 386 9.90 -24.82 19.40
N ALA A 387 9.37 -26.06 19.47
CA ALA A 387 8.89 -26.67 20.72
C ALA A 387 9.96 -26.69 21.84
N GLY A 388 11.25 -26.80 21.50
CA GLY A 388 12.35 -26.78 22.46
C GLY A 388 12.44 -25.49 23.30
N TRP A 389 11.95 -24.37 22.76
CA TRP A 389 11.93 -23.10 23.47
C TRP A 389 10.78 -22.98 24.50
N ASN A 390 9.80 -23.88 24.47
CA ASN A 390 8.68 -23.91 25.41
C ASN A 390 9.01 -24.61 26.73
N THR A 391 10.24 -25.10 26.92
CA THR A 391 10.67 -25.73 28.18
C THR A 391 11.11 -24.71 29.22
N PRO A 392 10.90 -24.98 30.53
CA PRO A 392 11.37 -24.09 31.60
C PRO A 392 12.88 -23.82 31.54
N GLU A 393 13.68 -24.84 31.15
CA GLU A 393 15.13 -24.76 31.02
C GLU A 393 15.55 -23.80 29.89
N ALA A 394 14.85 -23.84 28.73
CA ALA A 394 15.13 -22.92 27.62
C ALA A 394 14.76 -21.47 27.98
N GLN A 395 13.64 -21.28 28.68
CA GLN A 395 13.22 -19.96 29.17
C GLN A 395 14.19 -19.40 30.21
N ALA A 396 14.69 -20.23 31.14
CA ALA A 396 15.68 -19.83 32.12
C ALA A 396 17.00 -19.44 31.42
N MET A 397 17.39 -20.15 30.36
CA MET A 397 18.60 -19.86 29.59
C MET A 397 18.57 -18.46 28.97
N LEU A 398 17.39 -17.99 28.48
CA LEU A 398 17.23 -16.64 27.92
C LEU A 398 17.45 -15.51 28.97
N GLN A 399 17.37 -15.85 30.26
CA GLN A 399 17.59 -14.91 31.37
C GLN A 399 19.00 -15.05 31.97
N SER A 400 19.81 -15.98 31.45
CA SER A 400 21.14 -16.28 31.97
C SER A 400 22.18 -15.40 31.28
N ASP A 401 23.31 -15.16 31.99
CA ASP A 401 24.50 -14.52 31.41
C ASP A 401 25.36 -15.52 30.61
N LEU A 402 26.28 -15.00 29.80
CA LEU A 402 27.14 -15.82 28.94
C LEU A 402 28.01 -16.82 29.72
N ALA A 403 28.48 -16.45 30.92
CA ALA A 403 29.31 -17.33 31.73
C ALA A 403 28.55 -18.56 32.23
N SER A 404 27.31 -18.32 32.72
CA SER A 404 26.38 -19.38 33.15
C SER A 404 26.02 -20.33 32.01
N ILE A 405 25.75 -19.78 30.81
CA ILE A 405 25.47 -20.59 29.61
C ILE A 405 26.70 -21.41 29.22
N THR A 406 27.91 -20.81 29.27
CA THR A 406 29.17 -21.50 28.97
C THR A 406 29.40 -22.66 29.94
N GLN A 407 29.18 -22.43 31.24
CA GLN A 407 29.36 -23.48 32.27
C GLN A 407 28.38 -24.64 32.05
N ARG A 408 27.10 -24.33 31.69
CA ARG A 408 26.13 -25.38 31.33
C ARG A 408 26.60 -26.25 30.16
N VAL A 409 27.18 -25.64 29.10
CA VAL A 409 27.71 -26.40 27.95
C VAL A 409 28.88 -27.31 28.37
N LEU A 410 29.77 -26.79 29.21
CA LEU A 410 30.91 -27.54 29.74
C LEU A 410 30.45 -28.72 30.61
N ASP A 411 29.55 -28.49 31.52
CA ASP A 411 29.03 -29.50 32.46
C ASP A 411 28.27 -30.62 31.72
N ALA A 412 27.44 -30.25 30.76
CA ALA A 412 26.63 -31.21 30.01
C ALA A 412 27.40 -31.92 28.89
N GLN A 413 28.53 -31.39 28.47
CA GLN A 413 29.38 -31.93 27.37
C GLN A 413 28.61 -32.33 26.12
N PHE A 414 27.53 -31.59 25.79
CA PHE A 414 26.69 -31.91 24.64
C PHE A 414 27.16 -31.20 23.37
N SER A 415 26.94 -31.86 22.24
CA SER A 415 27.10 -31.26 20.91
C SER A 415 25.76 -31.26 20.21
N PRO A 416 25.22 -30.09 19.88
CA PRO A 416 23.92 -30.04 19.21
C PRO A 416 23.93 -30.71 17.83
N VAL A 417 22.92 -31.53 17.55
CA VAL A 417 22.76 -32.17 16.24
C VAL A 417 21.71 -31.35 15.44
N PRO A 418 22.08 -30.91 14.25
CA PRO A 418 21.14 -30.15 13.40
C PRO A 418 19.91 -31.00 13.05
N LYS A 419 18.75 -30.36 13.04
CA LYS A 419 17.49 -30.94 12.54
C LYS A 419 17.19 -30.36 11.17
N SER A 420 16.53 -31.16 10.31
CA SER A 420 16.08 -30.69 9.00
C SER A 420 15.15 -29.48 9.13
N GLY A 421 15.33 -28.49 8.24
CA GLY A 421 14.41 -27.35 8.08
C GLY A 421 13.13 -27.71 7.35
N GLN A 422 13.10 -28.84 6.63
CA GLN A 422 11.94 -29.36 5.85
C GLN A 422 11.41 -28.38 4.81
N GLN A 423 12.21 -27.44 4.31
CA GLN A 423 11.80 -26.38 3.39
C GLN A 423 11.01 -26.93 2.20
N GLU A 424 11.56 -27.93 1.50
CA GLU A 424 10.95 -28.50 0.29
C GLU A 424 9.61 -29.22 0.58
N ILE A 425 9.48 -29.76 1.78
CA ILE A 425 8.23 -30.39 2.26
C ILE A 425 7.16 -29.31 2.48
N LEU A 426 7.55 -28.19 3.08
CA LEU A 426 6.63 -27.07 3.35
C LEU A 426 6.24 -26.34 2.06
N GLU A 427 7.15 -26.18 1.11
CA GLU A 427 6.84 -25.66 -0.23
C GLU A 427 5.84 -26.57 -0.97
N ASN A 428 6.05 -27.89 -0.94
CA ASN A 428 5.10 -28.86 -1.49
C ASN A 428 3.76 -28.83 -0.75
N TYR A 429 3.76 -28.54 0.53
CA TYR A 429 2.53 -28.36 1.30
C TYR A 429 1.73 -27.14 0.80
N VAL A 430 2.38 -25.99 0.64
CA VAL A 430 1.76 -24.76 0.11
C VAL A 430 1.18 -24.98 -1.28
N ASN A 431 1.91 -25.69 -2.17
CA ASN A 431 1.48 -25.99 -3.53
C ASN A 431 0.15 -26.79 -3.63
N ARG A 432 -0.37 -27.32 -2.51
CA ARG A 432 -1.68 -27.98 -2.49
C ARG A 432 -2.85 -27.00 -2.52
N PHE A 433 -2.61 -25.73 -2.20
CA PHE A 433 -3.65 -24.71 -2.00
C PHE A 433 -3.65 -23.64 -3.09
N VAL A 434 -2.55 -23.47 -3.84
CA VAL A 434 -2.35 -22.40 -4.83
C VAL A 434 -2.33 -22.91 -6.27
#